data_1943a18b79d56725f2a6f163a78fb086
#
_entry.id   1943a18b79d56725f2a6f163a78fb086
#
_cell.length_a   1.000
_cell.length_b   1.000
_cell.length_c   1.000
_cell.angle_alpha   90.00
_cell.angle_beta   90.00
_cell.angle_gamma   90.00
#
_symmetry.space_group_name_H-M   'P 1'
#
loop_
_entity.id
_entity.type
_entity.pdbx_description
1 polymer ?
#
loop_
_entity_poly.entity_id
_entity_poly.type
_entity_poly.pdbx_seq_one_letter_code
_entity_poly.pdbx_strand_id
1 'polypeptide(L)'
;KAQSGAGILALCTAVGNTNIHLLNGTAIDKNTATAYGGGIYADALANTLSVTVENSSVSGNTAAGGAGIFTYKSGSAVINVDLQSGAVMHNNNAVTNMGGAIYAYNAANINIAANSAVYNNTAKTAGDDLLFNGATFTLPNAKDMSGDRILSSNKAEITGWYHDGWKKWNAAANDGKGDYEEIGRWTVE
;
A
#
# COMPACT_ATOMS: atom_id res chain seq x y z
N LYS A 1 -10.58 -19.12 -3.64
CA LYS A 1 -9.80 -17.95 -4.09
C LYS A 1 -10.75 -16.93 -4.69
N ALA A 2 -10.76 -15.71 -4.19
CA ALA A 2 -11.52 -14.61 -4.77
C ALA A 2 -10.82 -14.08 -6.04
N GLN A 3 -11.56 -13.41 -6.92
CA GLN A 3 -10.94 -12.69 -8.04
C GLN A 3 -10.24 -11.43 -7.52
N SER A 4 -10.93 -10.62 -6.72
CA SER A 4 -10.38 -9.43 -6.08
C SER A 4 -10.94 -9.29 -4.66
N GLY A 5 -10.20 -8.63 -3.78
CA GLY A 5 -10.62 -8.38 -2.41
C GLY A 5 -10.85 -9.68 -1.62
N ALA A 6 -9.84 -10.55 -1.55
CA ALA A 6 -10.05 -11.85 -0.92
C ALA A 6 -10.34 -11.75 0.59
N GLY A 7 -9.74 -10.80 1.29
CA GLY A 7 -10.10 -10.46 2.66
C GLY A 7 -11.31 -9.53 2.71
N ILE A 8 -11.18 -8.35 2.11
CA ILE A 8 -12.22 -7.32 2.05
C ILE A 8 -12.35 -6.79 0.63
N LEU A 9 -13.58 -6.73 0.13
CA LEU A 9 -13.96 -6.01 -1.09
C LEU A 9 -14.84 -4.83 -0.68
N ALA A 10 -14.37 -3.61 -0.92
CA ALA A 10 -15.12 -2.40 -0.67
C ALA A 10 -15.41 -1.64 -1.96
N LEU A 11 -16.66 -1.35 -2.20
CA LEU A 11 -17.14 -0.58 -3.33
C LEU A 11 -17.84 0.68 -2.83
N CYS A 12 -17.33 1.87 -3.19
CA CYS A 12 -17.96 3.14 -2.92
C CYS A 12 -18.65 3.63 -4.18
N THR A 13 -19.97 3.49 -4.23
CA THR A 13 -20.82 3.86 -5.36
C THR A 13 -21.51 5.21 -5.13
N ALA A 14 -22.62 5.47 -5.79
CA ALA A 14 -23.24 6.79 -5.89
C ALA A 14 -23.79 7.43 -4.58
N VAL A 15 -23.84 6.72 -3.46
CA VAL A 15 -24.49 7.23 -2.23
C VAL A 15 -23.59 7.06 -1.01
N GLY A 16 -23.10 8.20 -0.48
CA GLY A 16 -22.36 8.27 0.77
C GLY A 16 -20.90 7.83 0.70
N ASN A 17 -20.20 8.02 1.79
CA ASN A 17 -18.80 7.60 1.95
C ASN A 17 -18.71 6.16 2.46
N THR A 18 -17.65 5.47 2.10
CA THR A 18 -17.35 4.12 2.60
C THR A 18 -16.09 4.18 3.45
N ASN A 19 -16.13 3.59 4.64
CA ASN A 19 -14.97 3.54 5.53
C ASN A 19 -14.69 2.09 5.92
N ILE A 20 -13.44 1.68 5.74
CA ILE A 20 -12.85 0.47 6.34
C ILE A 20 -11.93 0.93 7.44
N HIS A 21 -12.16 0.48 8.66
CA HIS A 21 -11.30 0.80 9.78
C HIS A 21 -10.88 -0.47 10.50
N LEU A 22 -9.61 -0.84 10.36
CA LEU A 22 -9.00 -1.93 11.09
C LEU A 22 -8.45 -1.38 12.39
N LEU A 23 -8.93 -1.88 13.51
CA LEU A 23 -8.64 -1.37 14.84
C LEU A 23 -8.22 -2.48 15.81
N ASN A 24 -7.42 -2.09 16.80
CA ASN A 24 -7.22 -2.87 18.03
C ASN A 24 -6.78 -4.34 17.82
N GLY A 25 -5.78 -4.56 16.99
CA GLY A 25 -5.23 -5.88 16.75
C GLY A 25 -5.96 -6.68 15.66
N THR A 26 -6.79 -6.02 14.86
CA THR A 26 -7.39 -6.66 13.68
C THR A 26 -6.30 -7.10 12.71
N ALA A 27 -6.42 -8.32 12.18
CA ALA A 27 -5.52 -8.85 11.18
C ALA A 27 -6.28 -9.25 9.90
N ILE A 28 -5.81 -8.75 8.76
CA ILE A 28 -6.20 -9.22 7.44
C ILE A 28 -5.02 -10.00 6.89
N ASP A 29 -5.02 -11.31 7.07
CA ASP A 29 -3.85 -12.12 6.76
C ASP A 29 -4.13 -13.32 5.86
N LYS A 30 -3.10 -13.70 5.10
CA LYS A 30 -3.05 -14.93 4.26
C LYS A 30 -4.20 -15.10 3.28
N ASN A 31 -4.80 -14.00 2.84
CA ASN A 31 -5.83 -14.03 1.82
C ASN A 31 -5.21 -14.13 0.42
N THR A 32 -5.90 -14.78 -0.50
CA THR A 32 -5.42 -14.96 -1.88
C THR A 32 -6.48 -14.52 -2.88
N ALA A 33 -6.18 -13.50 -3.66
CA ALA A 33 -6.93 -13.09 -4.83
C ALA A 33 -6.20 -13.50 -6.13
N THR A 34 -6.93 -13.72 -7.20
CA THR A 34 -6.33 -14.03 -8.50
C THR A 34 -6.00 -12.79 -9.32
N ALA A 35 -6.63 -11.65 -9.01
CA ALA A 35 -6.36 -10.36 -9.65
C ALA A 35 -5.77 -9.37 -8.63
N TYR A 36 -6.58 -8.57 -7.96
CA TYR A 36 -6.08 -7.47 -7.14
C TYR A 36 -6.62 -7.50 -5.71
N GLY A 37 -5.85 -6.90 -4.78
CA GLY A 37 -6.26 -6.75 -3.39
C GLY A 37 -6.39 -8.10 -2.69
N GLY A 38 -5.31 -8.78 -2.43
CA GLY A 38 -5.31 -10.02 -1.67
C GLY A 38 -5.92 -9.82 -0.28
N GLY A 39 -5.45 -8.81 0.45
CA GLY A 39 -6.05 -8.36 1.68
C GLY A 39 -7.31 -7.53 1.45
N ILE A 40 -7.13 -6.33 0.86
CA ILE A 40 -8.20 -5.35 0.66
C ILE A 40 -8.22 -4.87 -0.80
N TYR A 41 -9.39 -4.88 -1.40
CA TYR A 41 -9.68 -4.21 -2.67
C TYR A 41 -10.64 -3.06 -2.40
N ALA A 42 -10.20 -1.83 -2.66
CA ALA A 42 -10.95 -0.60 -2.43
C ALA A 42 -11.23 0.10 -3.76
N ASP A 43 -12.48 0.16 -4.17
CA ASP A 43 -12.91 0.76 -5.43
C ASP A 43 -13.90 1.89 -5.17
N ALA A 44 -13.55 3.10 -5.62
CA ALA A 44 -14.38 4.29 -5.49
C ALA A 44 -14.82 4.80 -6.87
N LEU A 45 -16.09 4.67 -7.16
CA LEU A 45 -16.73 5.21 -8.35
C LEU A 45 -17.26 6.63 -8.13
N ALA A 46 -17.58 6.96 -6.87
CA ALA A 46 -18.03 8.29 -6.44
C ALA A 46 -17.71 8.46 -4.94
N ASN A 47 -17.82 9.70 -4.45
CA ASN A 47 -17.62 10.05 -3.03
C ASN A 47 -16.24 9.64 -2.48
N THR A 48 -16.14 9.43 -1.18
CA THR A 48 -14.89 9.10 -0.51
C THR A 48 -14.91 7.66 0.01
N LEU A 49 -13.86 6.90 -0.31
CA LEU A 49 -13.57 5.63 0.30
C LEU A 49 -12.29 5.77 1.12
N SER A 50 -12.34 5.44 2.39
CA SER A 50 -11.19 5.47 3.28
C SER A 50 -10.87 4.09 3.82
N VAL A 51 -9.59 3.73 3.81
CA VAL A 51 -9.03 2.55 4.45
C VAL A 51 -8.08 3.00 5.52
N THR A 52 -8.43 2.78 6.76
CA THR A 52 -7.59 3.10 7.92
C THR A 52 -7.12 1.83 8.59
N VAL A 53 -5.82 1.73 8.80
CA VAL A 53 -5.19 0.65 9.57
C VAL A 53 -4.56 1.29 10.80
N GLU A 54 -5.06 0.96 11.98
CA GLU A 54 -4.62 1.49 13.26
C GLU A 54 -4.40 0.35 14.23
N ASN A 55 -3.19 0.27 14.78
CA ASN A 55 -2.81 -0.78 15.72
C ASN A 55 -3.29 -2.18 15.24
N SER A 56 -3.08 -2.45 13.97
CA SER A 56 -3.62 -3.60 13.24
C SER A 56 -2.70 -3.99 12.09
N SER A 57 -2.93 -5.15 11.46
CA SER A 57 -2.06 -5.64 10.41
C SER A 57 -2.75 -6.06 9.12
N VAL A 58 -2.04 -5.88 8.00
CA VAL A 58 -2.38 -6.46 6.70
C VAL A 58 -1.15 -7.23 6.22
N SER A 59 -1.19 -8.58 6.28
CA SER A 59 0.03 -9.38 6.14
C SER A 59 -0.16 -10.71 5.42
N GLY A 60 0.92 -11.15 4.76
CA GLY A 60 0.94 -12.49 4.12
C GLY A 60 -0.09 -12.67 3.01
N ASN A 61 -0.68 -11.60 2.48
CA ASN A 61 -1.68 -11.69 1.44
C ASN A 61 -1.01 -11.86 0.07
N THR A 62 -1.71 -12.50 -0.85
CA THR A 62 -1.21 -12.79 -2.21
C THR A 62 -2.23 -12.32 -3.24
N ALA A 63 -1.76 -11.64 -4.28
CA ALA A 63 -2.58 -11.27 -5.43
C ALA A 63 -1.72 -11.13 -6.69
N ALA A 64 -2.33 -10.88 -7.84
CA ALA A 64 -1.58 -10.48 -9.02
C ALA A 64 -0.91 -9.13 -8.80
N GLY A 65 -1.60 -8.17 -8.17
CA GLY A 65 -1.07 -6.86 -7.79
C GLY A 65 -1.82 -6.27 -6.59
N GLY A 66 -1.17 -5.35 -5.86
CA GLY A 66 -1.72 -4.78 -4.64
C GLY A 66 -2.07 -5.87 -3.63
N ALA A 67 -1.10 -6.71 -3.29
CA ALA A 67 -1.39 -7.92 -2.53
C ALA A 67 -1.93 -7.60 -1.13
N GLY A 68 -1.39 -6.61 -0.44
CA GLY A 68 -1.95 -6.09 0.80
C GLY A 68 -3.22 -5.30 0.52
N ILE A 69 -3.08 -4.12 -0.08
CA ILE A 69 -4.17 -3.20 -0.42
C ILE A 69 -4.05 -2.80 -1.89
N PHE A 70 -5.14 -2.93 -2.63
CA PHE A 70 -5.28 -2.35 -3.96
C PHE A 70 -6.36 -1.27 -3.92
N THR A 71 -6.06 -0.12 -4.52
CA THR A 71 -7.05 0.94 -4.68
C THR A 71 -7.29 1.28 -6.14
N TYR A 72 -8.53 1.49 -6.49
CA TYR A 72 -8.95 1.97 -7.80
C TYR A 72 -9.99 3.08 -7.62
N LYS A 73 -9.82 4.18 -8.36
CA LYS A 73 -10.85 5.22 -8.38
C LYS A 73 -11.18 5.64 -9.79
N SER A 74 -12.39 6.12 -9.99
CA SER A 74 -12.82 6.75 -11.23
C SER A 74 -13.40 8.14 -10.97
N GLY A 75 -13.37 8.98 -11.99
CA GLY A 75 -13.95 10.32 -11.93
C GLY A 75 -13.41 11.18 -10.77
N SER A 76 -14.32 11.85 -10.08
CA SER A 76 -14.04 12.73 -8.95
C SER A 76 -13.98 12.02 -7.59
N ALA A 77 -14.10 10.71 -7.54
CA ALA A 77 -13.98 9.95 -6.30
C ALA A 77 -12.66 10.22 -5.57
N VAL A 78 -12.65 10.07 -4.27
CA VAL A 78 -11.46 10.20 -3.44
C VAL A 78 -11.21 8.87 -2.73
N ILE A 79 -9.96 8.42 -2.74
CA ILE A 79 -9.54 7.29 -1.90
C ILE A 79 -8.45 7.77 -0.96
N ASN A 80 -8.60 7.42 0.32
CA ASN A 80 -7.58 7.63 1.33
C ASN A 80 -7.13 6.27 1.89
N VAL A 81 -5.84 6.09 2.04
CA VAL A 81 -5.23 4.96 2.76
C VAL A 81 -4.38 5.54 3.87
N ASP A 82 -4.80 5.35 5.09
CA ASP A 82 -4.16 5.87 6.28
C ASP A 82 -3.58 4.73 7.12
N LEU A 83 -2.25 4.61 7.13
CA LEU A 83 -1.55 3.77 8.07
C LEU A 83 -1.23 4.59 9.30
N GLN A 84 -2.02 4.41 10.34
CA GLN A 84 -1.90 5.13 11.60
C GLN A 84 -0.98 4.40 12.58
N SER A 85 -0.87 4.93 13.78
CA SER A 85 -0.02 4.39 14.84
C SER A 85 -0.20 2.88 15.03
N GLY A 86 0.91 2.16 15.01
CA GLY A 86 0.91 0.70 15.18
C GLY A 86 0.36 -0.08 13.98
N ALA A 87 0.13 0.57 12.83
CA ALA A 87 -0.20 -0.15 11.60
C ALA A 87 1.00 -0.94 11.10
N VAL A 88 0.78 -2.18 10.68
CA VAL A 88 1.83 -3.05 10.15
C VAL A 88 1.39 -3.69 8.84
N MET A 89 2.21 -3.53 7.81
CA MET A 89 2.02 -4.21 6.52
C MET A 89 3.27 -4.99 6.15
N HIS A 90 3.17 -6.33 6.09
CA HIS A 90 4.35 -7.14 5.80
C HIS A 90 4.05 -8.45 5.08
N ASN A 91 5.06 -8.96 4.39
CA ASN A 91 5.01 -10.27 3.71
C ASN A 91 3.85 -10.40 2.70
N ASN A 92 3.34 -9.30 2.15
CA ASN A 92 2.36 -9.34 1.08
C ASN A 92 3.10 -9.56 -0.25
N ASN A 93 2.54 -10.37 -1.15
CA ASN A 93 3.21 -10.81 -2.36
C ASN A 93 2.36 -10.58 -3.61
N ALA A 94 2.75 -9.60 -4.43
CA ALA A 94 2.17 -9.34 -5.74
C ALA A 94 2.88 -10.20 -6.80
N VAL A 95 2.31 -11.35 -7.13
CA VAL A 95 2.99 -12.41 -7.89
C VAL A 95 3.16 -12.17 -9.38
N THR A 96 2.47 -11.21 -9.98
CA THR A 96 2.57 -10.91 -11.42
C THR A 96 2.73 -9.45 -11.75
N ASN A 97 2.29 -8.55 -10.89
CA ASN A 97 2.26 -7.11 -11.11
C ASN A 97 2.98 -6.35 -9.97
N MET A 98 2.44 -5.24 -9.60
CA MET A 98 3.03 -4.18 -8.80
C MET A 98 2.38 -4.07 -7.43
N GLY A 99 3.07 -3.40 -6.49
CA GLY A 99 2.57 -3.04 -5.18
C GLY A 99 2.37 -4.26 -4.27
N GLY A 100 3.43 -4.72 -3.63
CA GLY A 100 3.34 -5.82 -2.67
C GLY A 100 2.46 -5.46 -1.49
N ALA A 101 2.79 -4.40 -0.75
CA ALA A 101 1.91 -3.91 0.31
C ALA A 101 0.74 -3.11 -0.23
N ILE A 102 1.01 -2.02 -0.97
CA ILE A 102 -0.03 -1.13 -1.51
C ILE A 102 0.20 -0.89 -2.99
N TYR A 103 -0.87 -1.04 -3.77
CA TYR A 103 -0.92 -0.56 -5.15
C TYR A 103 -2.06 0.46 -5.27
N ALA A 104 -1.68 1.73 -5.28
CA ALA A 104 -2.62 2.83 -5.50
C ALA A 104 -2.74 3.14 -7.00
N TYR A 105 -3.81 2.67 -7.60
CA TYR A 105 -4.10 2.92 -9.01
C TYR A 105 -5.08 4.09 -9.15
N ASN A 106 -4.74 5.08 -9.99
CA ASN A 106 -5.51 6.31 -10.20
C ASN A 106 -5.70 7.16 -8.94
N ALA A 107 -4.60 7.70 -8.40
CA ALA A 107 -4.59 8.83 -7.48
C ALA A 107 -5.30 8.61 -6.11
N ALA A 108 -4.89 7.63 -5.34
CA ALA A 108 -5.22 7.57 -3.91
C ALA A 108 -4.33 8.54 -3.10
N ASN A 109 -4.84 9.07 -2.00
CA ASN A 109 -4.04 9.72 -0.98
C ASN A 109 -3.52 8.64 -0.03
N ILE A 110 -2.23 8.59 0.17
CA ILE A 110 -1.60 7.64 1.10
C ILE A 110 -0.93 8.43 2.20
N ASN A 111 -1.26 8.10 3.43
CA ASN A 111 -0.67 8.69 4.62
C ASN A 111 -0.11 7.58 5.51
N ILE A 112 1.16 7.70 5.87
CA ILE A 112 1.86 6.71 6.68
C ILE A 112 2.39 7.40 7.93
N ALA A 113 1.89 7.03 9.10
CA ALA A 113 2.31 7.59 10.37
C ALA A 113 3.71 7.11 10.79
N ALA A 114 4.39 7.91 11.60
CA ALA A 114 5.79 7.67 12.03
C ALA A 114 6.03 6.31 12.69
N ASN A 115 5.08 5.83 13.45
CA ASN A 115 5.17 4.57 14.19
C ASN A 115 4.38 3.41 13.55
N SER A 116 4.12 3.50 12.24
CA SER A 116 3.67 2.37 11.44
C SER A 116 4.87 1.66 10.81
N ALA A 117 4.69 0.43 10.32
CA ALA A 117 5.73 -0.36 9.70
C ALA A 117 5.24 -0.99 8.39
N VAL A 118 6.05 -0.85 7.34
CA VAL A 118 5.83 -1.50 6.04
C VAL A 118 7.14 -2.14 5.63
N TYR A 119 7.16 -3.48 5.48
CA TYR A 119 8.41 -4.20 5.23
C TYR A 119 8.20 -5.60 4.68
N ASN A 120 9.24 -6.16 4.05
CA ASN A 120 9.25 -7.52 3.51
C ASN A 120 8.07 -7.84 2.58
N ASN A 121 7.53 -6.84 1.92
CA ASN A 121 6.55 -7.06 0.87
C ASN A 121 7.29 -7.30 -0.44
N THR A 122 6.66 -7.97 -1.39
CA THR A 122 7.29 -8.28 -2.68
C THR A 122 6.34 -8.03 -3.82
N ALA A 123 6.87 -7.54 -4.93
CA ALA A 123 6.15 -7.40 -6.18
C ALA A 123 6.97 -7.95 -7.34
N LYS A 124 6.31 -8.49 -8.35
CA LYS A 124 6.98 -9.07 -9.51
C LYS A 124 7.68 -8.04 -10.37
N THR A 125 7.12 -6.83 -10.46
CA THR A 125 7.59 -5.81 -11.41
C THR A 125 8.07 -4.55 -10.74
N ALA A 126 7.32 -3.95 -9.81
CA ALA A 126 7.71 -2.70 -9.15
C ALA A 126 6.94 -2.47 -7.84
N GLY A 127 7.54 -1.66 -6.96
CA GLY A 127 6.92 -1.22 -5.72
C GLY A 127 6.69 -2.37 -4.75
N ASP A 128 7.75 -3.00 -4.28
CA ASP A 128 7.67 -4.09 -3.31
C ASP A 128 6.80 -3.69 -2.13
N ASP A 129 7.05 -2.55 -1.54
CA ASP A 129 6.21 -2.04 -0.47
C ASP A 129 5.08 -1.17 -1.00
N LEU A 130 5.36 -0.21 -1.89
CA LEU A 130 4.40 0.77 -2.33
C LEU A 130 4.56 1.11 -3.80
N LEU A 131 3.48 1.02 -4.57
CA LEU A 131 3.38 1.66 -5.87
C LEU A 131 2.16 2.58 -5.89
N PHE A 132 2.33 3.79 -6.42
CA PHE A 132 1.21 4.70 -6.64
C PHE A 132 1.33 5.47 -7.95
N ASN A 133 0.21 5.69 -8.58
CA ASN A 133 0.09 6.42 -9.83
C ASN A 133 -0.78 7.65 -9.63
N GLY A 134 -0.14 8.83 -9.62
CA GLY A 134 -0.83 10.10 -9.44
C GLY A 134 -1.51 10.28 -8.08
N ALA A 135 -1.08 9.55 -7.07
CA ALA A 135 -1.53 9.67 -5.69
C ALA A 135 -0.79 10.79 -4.95
N THR A 136 -1.37 11.27 -3.87
CA THR A 136 -0.66 12.06 -2.86
C THR A 136 -0.08 11.11 -1.82
N PHE A 137 1.21 11.25 -1.57
CA PHE A 137 1.91 10.44 -0.58
C PHE A 137 2.44 11.33 0.54
N THR A 138 1.99 11.08 1.75
CA THR A 138 2.43 11.82 2.92
C THR A 138 3.16 10.90 3.87
N LEU A 139 4.43 11.20 4.10
CA LEU A 139 5.25 10.60 5.14
C LEU A 139 5.33 11.53 6.34
N PRO A 140 5.50 10.99 7.54
CA PRO A 140 5.72 11.83 8.70
C PRO A 140 7.03 12.58 8.52
N ASN A 141 6.94 13.89 8.63
CA ASN A 141 8.03 14.85 8.62
C ASN A 141 9.17 14.55 7.64
N ALA A 142 9.09 15.08 6.44
CA ALA A 142 10.11 14.91 5.39
C ALA A 142 11.52 15.39 5.80
N LYS A 143 11.66 16.14 6.87
CA LYS A 143 12.96 16.58 7.39
C LYS A 143 13.57 15.63 8.39
N ASP A 144 12.77 14.75 8.98
CA ASP A 144 13.21 13.85 10.06
C ASP A 144 13.05 12.39 9.62
N MET A 145 13.56 12.13 8.44
CA MET A 145 13.53 10.80 7.83
C MET A 145 14.57 9.87 8.46
N SER A 146 15.38 10.40 9.35
CA SER A 146 16.38 9.67 10.12
C SER A 146 15.80 8.89 11.29
N GLY A 147 14.53 9.08 11.61
CA GLY A 147 14.01 8.57 12.84
C GLY A 147 12.91 7.58 12.63
N ASP A 148 12.98 6.55 13.30
CA ASP A 148 11.85 5.92 14.00
C ASP A 148 10.85 5.11 13.20
N ARG A 149 11.13 4.73 11.96
CA ARG A 149 10.32 3.70 11.34
C ARG A 149 10.86 2.33 11.66
N ILE A 150 10.18 1.71 12.61
CA ILE A 150 10.44 0.33 12.99
C ILE A 150 9.80 -0.57 11.94
N LEU A 151 10.62 -1.32 11.22
CA LEU A 151 10.19 -2.21 10.15
C LEU A 151 9.74 -3.57 10.62
N SER A 152 10.16 -3.97 11.80
CA SER A 152 9.82 -5.27 12.33
C SER A 152 9.76 -5.26 13.86
N SER A 153 9.18 -6.31 14.43
CA SER A 153 9.22 -6.56 15.86
C SER A 153 10.65 -6.66 16.41
N ASN A 154 11.63 -6.85 15.54
CA ASN A 154 13.05 -6.90 15.87
C ASN A 154 13.72 -5.52 15.84
N LYS A 155 12.94 -4.45 15.77
CA LYS A 155 13.44 -3.07 15.70
C LYS A 155 14.33 -2.77 14.50
N ALA A 156 14.17 -3.47 13.39
CA ALA A 156 14.82 -3.10 12.15
C ALA A 156 14.20 -1.77 11.64
N GLU A 157 15.07 -0.85 11.25
CA GLU A 157 14.68 0.47 10.79
C GLU A 157 14.62 0.53 9.27
N ILE A 158 13.60 1.15 8.71
CA ILE A 158 13.63 1.60 7.31
C ILE A 158 14.45 2.87 7.25
N THR A 159 15.48 2.89 6.44
CA THR A 159 16.26 4.10 6.18
C THR A 159 16.12 4.59 4.74
N GLY A 160 15.25 3.99 3.92
CA GLY A 160 14.97 4.47 2.57
C GLY A 160 13.64 4.00 1.99
N TRP A 161 12.95 4.92 1.34
CA TRP A 161 11.75 4.68 0.55
C TRP A 161 11.97 5.16 -0.86
N TYR A 162 11.46 4.41 -1.82
CA TYR A 162 11.50 4.77 -3.23
C TYR A 162 10.09 4.93 -3.77
N HIS A 163 9.89 5.96 -4.55
CA HIS A 163 8.66 6.21 -5.28
C HIS A 163 8.83 5.74 -6.72
N ASP A 164 8.08 4.73 -7.10
CA ASP A 164 7.96 4.30 -8.49
C ASP A 164 6.82 5.06 -9.14
N GLY A 165 7.12 6.07 -9.95
CA GLY A 165 6.12 6.72 -10.78
C GLY A 165 5.74 5.80 -11.94
N TRP A 166 4.48 5.42 -12.06
CA TRP A 166 3.98 4.60 -13.19
C TRP A 166 4.38 5.12 -14.56
N LYS A 167 4.35 6.44 -14.74
CA LYS A 167 4.74 7.08 -16.00
C LYS A 167 6.25 7.06 -16.27
N LYS A 168 7.05 6.80 -15.27
CA LYS A 168 8.50 6.72 -15.35
C LYS A 168 9.00 5.27 -15.34
N TRP A 169 8.11 4.31 -15.12
CA TRP A 169 8.46 2.91 -15.19
C TRP A 169 8.75 2.51 -16.63
N ASN A 170 9.96 2.08 -16.88
CA ASN A 170 10.37 1.53 -18.16
C ASN A 170 10.65 0.04 -18.00
N ALA A 171 9.68 -0.78 -18.37
CA ALA A 171 9.80 -2.24 -18.31
C ALA A 171 10.94 -2.78 -19.19
N ALA A 172 11.36 -2.05 -20.23
CA ALA A 172 12.47 -2.43 -21.08
C ALA A 172 13.85 -2.14 -20.46
N ALA A 173 13.90 -1.22 -19.51
CA ALA A 173 15.11 -0.87 -18.75
C ALA A 173 15.12 -1.53 -17.37
N ASN A 174 14.42 -2.64 -17.20
CA ASN A 174 14.30 -3.38 -15.93
C ASN A 174 15.64 -3.99 -15.50
N ASP A 175 16.61 -3.11 -15.29
CA ASP A 175 17.94 -3.41 -14.76
C ASP A 175 18.04 -3.21 -13.25
N GLY A 176 16.91 -3.09 -12.57
CA GLY A 176 16.80 -2.71 -11.16
C GLY A 176 17.09 -1.23 -10.90
N LYS A 177 17.21 -0.42 -11.96
CA LYS A 177 17.55 1.01 -11.89
C LYS A 177 16.51 1.88 -12.56
N GLY A 178 15.22 1.48 -12.49
CA GLY A 178 14.13 2.31 -13.01
C GLY A 178 14.24 3.77 -12.54
N ASP A 179 13.62 4.69 -13.24
CA ASP A 179 13.57 6.10 -12.86
C ASP A 179 12.79 6.22 -11.55
N TYR A 180 13.44 5.92 -10.44
CA TYR A 180 12.89 6.09 -9.10
C TYR A 180 13.04 7.54 -8.69
N GLU A 181 11.96 8.13 -8.27
CA GLU A 181 12.02 9.39 -7.55
C GLU A 181 12.20 9.06 -6.06
N GLU A 182 13.37 9.34 -5.53
CA GLU A 182 13.65 9.17 -4.11
C GLU A 182 12.82 10.19 -3.32
N ILE A 183 11.80 9.72 -2.61
CA ILE A 183 10.97 10.58 -1.74
C ILE A 183 11.64 10.75 -0.40
N GLY A 184 12.49 9.83 -0.05
CA GLY A 184 13.26 9.83 1.17
C GLY A 184 14.04 8.53 1.29
N ARG A 185 15.13 8.56 2.00
CA ARG A 185 16.00 7.41 2.13
C ARG A 185 15.96 6.85 3.54
N TRP A 186 15.42 5.64 3.67
CA TRP A 186 15.59 4.82 4.85
C TRP A 186 16.15 3.47 4.42
N THR A 187 17.34 3.10 4.84
CA THR A 187 17.89 1.77 4.58
C THR A 187 17.32 0.77 5.58
N VAL A 188 17.17 -0.47 5.17
CA VAL A 188 16.90 -1.58 6.07
C VAL A 188 18.24 -2.08 6.56
N GLU A 189 18.50 -2.03 7.83
CA GLU A 189 19.62 -2.66 8.50
C GLU A 189 19.22 -3.99 9.16
#